data_786f9abaeee0d5f891c3eccca85965af
#
_entry.id   786f9abaeee0d5f891c3eccca85965af
#
_cell.length_a   1.000
_cell.length_b   1.000
_cell.length_c   1.000
_cell.angle_alpha   90.00
_cell.angle_beta   90.00
_cell.angle_gamma   90.00
#
_symmetry.space_group_name_H-M   'P 1'
#
loop_
_entity.id
_entity.type
_entity.pdbx_description
1 polymer ?
#
loop_
_entity_poly.entity_id
_entity_poly.type
_entity_poly.pdbx_seq_one_letter_code
_entity_poly.pdbx_strand_id
1 'polypeptide(L)'
;MEITDVRIKLVEKSAERLMAFCSITIDNAFVIRDLKLIGGPHGLFVAMPSRKLCIHCGKCNAKNPMKAAFCNACGNKMIRQHLPRNDDGRVRLYADIAHPINAECREFIQD
;
A
#
# COMPACT_ATOMS: atom_id res chain seq x y z
N MET A 1 -6.56 20.55 -10.77
CA MET A 1 -5.93 19.24 -10.92
C MET A 1 -6.67 18.43 -11.96
N GLU A 2 -5.98 17.96 -12.97
CA GLU A 2 -6.56 17.22 -14.07
C GLU A 2 -5.76 15.95 -14.34
N ILE A 3 -6.44 14.83 -14.50
CA ILE A 3 -5.79 13.57 -14.93
C ILE A 3 -5.62 13.62 -16.44
N THR A 4 -4.38 13.73 -16.90
CA THR A 4 -4.06 13.93 -18.31
C THR A 4 -3.64 12.66 -19.04
N ASP A 5 -3.33 11.59 -18.31
CA ASP A 5 -3.02 10.29 -18.89
C ASP A 5 -3.29 9.18 -17.87
N VAL A 6 -3.73 8.02 -18.35
CA VAL A 6 -3.94 6.84 -17.51
C VAL A 6 -3.36 5.64 -18.25
N ARG A 7 -2.50 4.87 -17.57
CA ARG A 7 -1.94 3.64 -18.11
C ARG A 7 -2.34 2.47 -17.21
N ILE A 8 -2.80 1.39 -17.83
CA ILE A 8 -3.29 0.23 -17.11
C ILE A 8 -2.54 -1.01 -17.58
N LYS A 9 -1.99 -1.77 -16.64
CA LYS A 9 -1.37 -3.05 -16.90
C LYS A 9 -2.19 -4.14 -16.24
N LEU A 10 -2.84 -4.97 -17.02
CA LEU A 10 -3.67 -6.06 -16.50
C LEU A 10 -2.81 -7.13 -15.84
N VAL A 11 -3.31 -7.67 -14.74
CA VAL A 11 -2.69 -8.79 -14.04
C VAL A 11 -3.37 -10.07 -14.50
N GLU A 12 -2.61 -10.94 -15.18
CA GLU A 12 -3.10 -12.25 -15.57
C GLU A 12 -2.91 -13.23 -14.40
N LYS A 13 -3.79 -14.19 -14.27
CA LYS A 13 -3.71 -15.31 -13.32
C LYS A 13 -3.62 -14.88 -11.84
N SER A 14 -4.31 -13.82 -11.45
CA SER A 14 -4.41 -13.51 -10.04
C SER A 14 -5.50 -14.35 -9.39
N ALA A 15 -5.15 -15.17 -8.41
CA ALA A 15 -6.11 -15.81 -7.52
C ALA A 15 -6.65 -14.83 -6.49
N GLU A 16 -6.09 -13.65 -6.42
CA GLU A 16 -6.47 -12.56 -5.53
C GLU A 16 -7.39 -11.57 -6.24
N ARG A 17 -7.88 -10.60 -5.49
CA ARG A 17 -8.77 -9.57 -6.01
C ARG A 17 -8.08 -8.53 -6.91
N LEU A 18 -6.77 -8.58 -6.99
CA LEU A 18 -6.00 -7.61 -7.79
C LEU A 18 -6.23 -7.85 -9.28
N MET A 19 -6.80 -6.85 -9.96
CA MET A 19 -7.15 -6.92 -11.38
C MET A 19 -6.12 -6.26 -12.28
N ALA A 20 -5.52 -5.17 -11.83
CA ALA A 20 -4.58 -4.40 -12.64
C ALA A 20 -3.73 -3.48 -11.78
N PHE A 21 -2.57 -3.11 -12.31
CA PHE A 21 -1.77 -1.99 -11.83
C PHE A 21 -2.02 -0.79 -12.72
N CYS A 22 -2.10 0.39 -12.14
CA CYS A 22 -2.39 1.62 -12.86
C CYS A 22 -1.35 2.69 -12.56
N SER A 23 -1.17 3.60 -13.51
CA SER A 23 -0.47 4.85 -13.25
C SER A 23 -1.30 5.99 -13.82
N ILE A 24 -1.31 7.11 -13.13
CA ILE A 24 -2.02 8.31 -13.57
C ILE A 24 -1.04 9.49 -13.65
N THR A 25 -1.22 10.30 -14.69
CA THR A 25 -0.46 11.54 -14.86
C THR A 25 -1.38 12.70 -14.55
N ILE A 26 -0.91 13.63 -13.75
CA ILE A 26 -1.68 14.80 -13.31
C ILE A 26 -1.05 16.04 -13.94
N ASP A 27 -1.86 16.86 -14.63
CA ASP A 27 -1.48 18.12 -15.25
C ASP A 27 -0.26 18.02 -16.20
N ASN A 28 -0.06 16.84 -16.83
CA ASN A 28 1.12 16.55 -17.66
C ASN A 28 2.47 16.78 -16.95
N ALA A 29 2.47 16.84 -15.63
CA ALA A 29 3.64 17.21 -14.83
C ALA A 29 4.01 16.23 -13.74
N PHE A 30 3.06 15.43 -13.27
CA PHE A 30 3.27 14.54 -12.14
C PHE A 30 2.63 13.18 -12.40
N VAL A 31 3.35 12.09 -12.15
CA VAL A 31 2.83 10.75 -12.31
C VAL A 31 2.78 10.01 -10.97
N ILE A 32 1.67 9.33 -10.71
CA ILE A 32 1.54 8.42 -9.58
C ILE A 32 1.50 7.00 -10.15
N ARG A 33 2.42 6.16 -9.72
CA ARG A 33 2.53 4.76 -10.15
C ARG A 33 2.01 3.82 -9.06
N ASP A 34 1.82 2.57 -9.47
CA ASP A 34 1.47 1.46 -8.56
C ASP A 34 0.14 1.62 -7.85
N LEU A 35 -0.80 2.35 -8.44
CA LEU A 35 -2.18 2.25 -8.02
C LEU A 35 -2.69 0.86 -8.40
N LYS A 36 -3.54 0.30 -7.57
CA LYS A 36 -4.08 -1.05 -7.80
C LYS A 36 -5.58 -0.96 -8.06
N LEU A 37 -6.02 -1.66 -9.10
CA LEU A 37 -7.44 -1.86 -9.36
C LEU A 37 -7.83 -3.18 -8.71
N ILE A 38 -8.72 -3.12 -7.72
CA ILE A 38 -9.09 -4.27 -6.91
C ILE A 38 -10.57 -4.55 -7.06
N GLY A 39 -10.92 -5.83 -7.30
CA GLY A 39 -12.30 -6.28 -7.33
C GLY A 39 -12.80 -6.58 -5.93
N GLY A 40 -13.83 -5.89 -5.50
CA GLY A 40 -14.47 -6.10 -4.21
C GLY A 40 -15.89 -6.61 -4.34
N PRO A 41 -16.57 -6.91 -3.22
CA PRO A 41 -17.96 -7.40 -3.23
C PRO A 41 -18.95 -6.38 -3.81
N HIS A 42 -18.60 -5.12 -3.81
CA HIS A 42 -19.43 -4.04 -4.33
C HIS A 42 -18.91 -3.47 -5.66
N GLY A 43 -18.00 -4.16 -6.34
CA GLY A 43 -17.43 -3.73 -7.60
C GLY A 43 -15.93 -3.43 -7.51
N LEU A 44 -15.43 -2.73 -8.51
CA LEU A 44 -14.01 -2.37 -8.59
C LEU A 44 -13.73 -1.08 -7.82
N PHE A 45 -12.57 -1.02 -7.18
CA PHE A 45 -12.09 0.21 -6.56
C PHE A 45 -10.59 0.39 -6.77
N VAL A 46 -10.12 1.62 -6.66
CA VAL A 46 -8.71 1.98 -6.80
C VAL A 46 -8.07 2.09 -5.43
N ALA A 47 -7.03 1.29 -5.21
CA ALA A 47 -6.23 1.36 -3.99
C ALA A 47 -4.97 2.20 -4.27
N MET A 48 -4.62 3.05 -3.30
CA MET A 48 -3.45 3.91 -3.42
C MET A 48 -2.14 3.11 -3.30
N PRO A 49 -1.03 3.62 -3.85
CA PRO A 49 0.26 2.96 -3.70
C PRO A 49 0.66 2.91 -2.22
N SER A 50 1.15 1.75 -1.81
CA SER A 50 1.49 1.51 -0.40
C SER A 50 2.80 0.74 -0.31
N ARG A 51 3.40 0.76 0.86
CA ARG A 51 4.60 -0.02 1.17
C ARG A 51 4.34 -0.89 2.40
N LYS A 52 5.00 -2.03 2.46
CA LYS A 52 4.99 -2.85 3.67
C LYS A 52 5.72 -2.13 4.78
N LEU A 53 5.09 -2.07 5.95
CA LEU A 53 5.74 -1.57 7.15
C LEU A 53 6.69 -2.65 7.67
N CYS A 54 7.81 -2.20 8.22
CA CYS A 54 8.83 -3.07 8.79
C CYS A 54 9.21 -2.58 10.17
N ILE A 55 9.73 -3.49 11.00
CA ILE A 55 10.35 -3.11 12.27
C ILE A 55 11.84 -3.42 12.19
N HIS A 56 12.62 -2.65 12.90
CA HIS A 56 14.08 -2.83 12.95
C HIS A 56 14.46 -3.66 14.17
N CYS A 57 15.39 -4.60 13.97
CA CYS A 57 15.95 -5.38 15.06
C CYS A 57 16.70 -4.45 16.02
N GLY A 58 16.42 -4.55 17.34
CA GLY A 58 17.09 -3.75 18.36
C GLY A 58 18.58 -4.09 18.51
N LYS A 59 19.03 -5.23 17.97
CA LYS A 59 20.41 -5.67 18.09
C LYS A 59 21.24 -5.35 16.84
N CYS A 60 20.77 -5.74 15.65
CA CYS A 60 21.51 -5.55 14.39
C CYS A 60 20.93 -4.52 13.46
N ASN A 61 19.79 -3.93 13.81
CA ASN A 61 19.07 -2.90 13.02
C ASN A 61 18.58 -3.37 11.64
N ALA A 62 18.52 -4.69 11.41
CA ALA A 62 17.97 -5.20 10.15
C ALA A 62 16.46 -5.01 10.09
N LYS A 63 15.95 -4.76 8.87
CA LYS A 63 14.49 -4.64 8.64
C LYS A 63 13.85 -6.01 8.68
N ASN A 64 12.75 -6.11 9.39
CA ASN A 64 11.96 -7.34 9.50
C ASN A 64 10.48 -7.05 9.25
N PRO A 65 9.70 -8.05 8.78
CA PRO A 65 8.26 -7.91 8.71
C PRO A 65 7.65 -7.57 10.07
N MET A 66 6.53 -6.87 10.07
CA MET A 66 5.85 -6.44 11.30
C MET A 66 5.46 -7.60 12.21
N LYS A 67 5.18 -8.78 11.62
CA LYS A 67 4.78 -9.97 12.37
C LYS A 67 5.94 -10.92 12.73
N ALA A 68 7.17 -10.54 12.43
CA ALA A 68 8.32 -11.38 12.72
C ALA A 68 8.47 -11.60 14.23
N ALA A 69 8.64 -12.87 14.62
CA ALA A 69 8.93 -13.23 16.01
C ALA A 69 10.43 -13.12 16.32
N PHE A 70 11.26 -13.39 15.31
CA PHE A 70 12.72 -13.36 15.40
C PHE A 70 13.29 -12.58 14.21
N CYS A 71 14.44 -11.96 14.43
CA CYS A 71 15.16 -11.27 13.37
C CYS A 71 15.63 -12.24 12.30
N ASN A 72 15.38 -11.93 11.03
CA ASN A 72 15.80 -12.77 9.91
C ASN A 72 17.31 -12.71 9.62
N ALA A 73 18.01 -11.75 10.21
CA ALA A 73 19.45 -11.58 10.01
C ALA A 73 20.29 -12.14 11.16
N CYS A 74 19.93 -11.86 12.42
CA CYS A 74 20.72 -12.26 13.57
C CYS A 74 20.02 -13.26 14.50
N GLY A 75 18.75 -13.55 14.28
CA GLY A 75 17.98 -14.50 15.10
C GLY A 75 17.51 -13.97 16.44
N ASN A 76 17.78 -12.71 16.76
CA ASN A 76 17.35 -12.12 18.02
C ASN A 76 15.83 -12.02 18.10
N LYS A 77 15.26 -12.19 19.30
CA LYS A 77 13.82 -12.08 19.50
C LYS A 77 13.36 -10.64 19.28
N MET A 78 12.30 -10.47 18.48
CA MET A 78 11.76 -9.16 18.17
C MET A 78 10.85 -8.66 19.30
N ILE A 79 10.99 -7.38 19.65
CA ILE A 79 10.16 -6.73 20.66
C ILE A 79 8.97 -6.07 19.98
N ARG A 80 7.74 -6.40 20.42
CA ARG A 80 6.50 -5.95 19.77
C ARG A 80 5.70 -4.92 20.56
N GLN A 81 6.32 -4.21 21.50
CA GLN A 81 5.60 -3.36 22.45
C GLN A 81 4.99 -2.09 21.85
N HIS A 82 5.55 -1.58 20.76
CA HIS A 82 5.13 -0.29 20.18
C HIS A 82 4.82 -0.38 18.70
N LEU A 83 4.12 -1.45 18.29
CA LEU A 83 3.72 -1.60 16.90
C LEU A 83 2.56 -0.66 16.56
N PRO A 84 2.61 0.00 15.38
CA PRO A 84 1.47 0.80 14.93
C PRO A 84 0.24 -0.09 14.72
N ARG A 85 -0.92 0.41 15.12
CA ARG A 85 -2.18 -0.34 15.02
C ARG A 85 -3.22 0.45 14.27
N ASN A 86 -4.09 -0.26 13.58
CA ASN A 86 -5.30 0.31 12.97
C ASN A 86 -6.34 0.60 14.06
N ASP A 87 -7.40 1.30 13.66
CA ASP A 87 -8.50 1.65 14.57
C ASP A 87 -9.20 0.41 15.15
N ASP A 88 -9.15 -0.73 14.45
CA ASP A 88 -9.71 -2.00 14.89
C ASP A 88 -8.79 -2.78 15.86
N GLY A 89 -7.65 -2.22 16.24
CA GLY A 89 -6.68 -2.84 17.12
C GLY A 89 -5.69 -3.79 16.47
N ARG A 90 -5.83 -4.05 15.18
CA ARG A 90 -4.90 -4.93 14.45
C ARG A 90 -3.60 -4.21 14.13
N VAL A 91 -2.50 -4.97 14.09
CA VAL A 91 -1.20 -4.43 13.70
C VAL A 91 -1.27 -3.95 12.25
N ARG A 92 -0.84 -2.71 12.04
CA ARG A 92 -0.79 -2.14 10.69
C ARG A 92 0.35 -2.78 9.90
N LEU A 93 0.05 -3.37 8.74
CA LEU A 93 1.04 -4.05 7.89
C LEU A 93 1.52 -3.20 6.72
N TYR A 94 0.72 -2.20 6.31
CA TYR A 94 1.00 -1.36 5.14
C TYR A 94 0.76 0.11 5.48
N ALA A 95 1.47 0.98 4.80
CA ALA A 95 1.24 2.42 4.85
C ALA A 95 1.15 2.95 3.42
N ASP A 96 0.22 3.87 3.17
CA ASP A 96 0.12 4.52 1.88
C ASP A 96 1.35 5.39 1.62
N ILE A 97 1.88 5.31 0.40
CA ILE A 97 2.94 6.21 -0.05
C ILE A 97 2.34 7.55 -0.47
N ALA A 98 1.15 7.49 -1.09
CA ALA A 98 0.40 8.67 -1.51
C ALA A 98 -1.08 8.41 -1.31
N HIS A 99 -1.84 9.43 -0.89
CA HIS A 99 -3.28 9.31 -0.73
C HIS A 99 -3.97 10.67 -0.86
N PRO A 100 -5.24 10.71 -1.32
CA PRO A 100 -6.01 11.94 -1.30
C PRO A 100 -6.31 12.37 0.14
N ILE A 101 -6.29 13.66 0.38
CA ILE A 101 -6.53 14.21 1.72
C ILE A 101 -7.98 14.62 1.95
N ASN A 102 -8.81 14.55 0.94
CA ASN A 102 -10.23 14.88 1.05
C ASN A 102 -11.08 13.95 0.18
N ALA A 103 -12.39 13.95 0.44
CA ALA A 103 -13.32 13.09 -0.28
C ALA A 103 -13.46 13.48 -1.76
N GLU A 104 -13.40 14.75 -2.07
CA GLU A 104 -13.50 15.27 -3.43
C GLU A 104 -12.36 14.73 -4.32
N CYS A 105 -11.14 14.78 -3.83
CA CYS A 105 -9.99 14.24 -4.56
C CYS A 105 -10.09 12.72 -4.69
N ARG A 106 -10.57 12.03 -3.67
CA ARG A 106 -10.76 10.57 -3.71
C ARG A 106 -11.77 10.17 -4.77
N GLU A 107 -12.90 10.85 -4.86
CA GLU A 107 -13.90 10.58 -5.89
C GLU A 107 -13.36 10.86 -7.28
N PHE A 108 -12.57 11.90 -7.44
CA PHE A 108 -11.92 12.26 -8.70
C PHE A 108 -11.00 11.14 -9.19
N ILE A 109 -10.23 10.51 -8.31
CA ILE A 109 -9.33 9.40 -8.66
C ILE A 109 -10.11 8.12 -8.92
N GLN A 110 -11.20 7.86 -8.18
CA GLN A 110 -12.01 6.64 -8.34
C GLN A 110 -12.77 6.63 -9.67
N ASP A 111 -13.08 7.78 -10.21
CA ASP A 111 -13.67 7.86 -11.53
C ASP A 111 -12.61 7.53 -12.61
#